data_9d038e633e3dc47cbbcbf8d1bd012bf7
#
_entry.id   9d038e633e3dc47cbbcbf8d1bd012bf7
#
_cell.length_a   1.000
_cell.length_b   1.000
_cell.length_c   1.000
_cell.angle_alpha   90.00
_cell.angle_beta   90.00
_cell.angle_gamma   90.00
#
_symmetry.space_group_name_H-M   'P 1'
#
loop_
_entity.id
_entity.type
_entity.pdbx_description
1 polymer ?
#
loop_
_entity_poly.entity_id
_entity_poly.type
_entity_poly.pdbx_seq_one_letter_code
_entity_poly.pdbx_strand_id
1 'polypeptide(L)'
;AIRCSHPLEGKITRVAVCGGSGKQFIPDALFQGAQVYITGDISYHDFYAEEGFMIMDIGHYFSEYGIVDLFAKILSENFPNFAVLKSKKNNNPIYYY
;
A
#
# COMPACT_ATOMS: atom_id res chain seq x y z
N ALA A 1 7.60 -9.76 -3.17
CA ALA A 1 6.55 -10.59 -3.78
C ALA A 1 5.18 -9.98 -3.50
N ILE A 2 4.36 -9.85 -4.51
CA ILE A 2 2.99 -9.35 -4.40
C ILE A 2 2.06 -10.55 -4.27
N ARG A 3 1.13 -10.51 -3.32
CA ARG A 3 0.06 -11.50 -3.17
C ARG A 3 -1.25 -10.87 -3.61
N CYS A 4 -2.05 -11.58 -4.39
CA CYS A 4 -3.33 -11.09 -4.87
C CYS A 4 -4.45 -12.11 -4.60
N SER A 5 -5.65 -11.63 -4.40
CA SER A 5 -6.86 -12.42 -4.60
C SER A 5 -7.07 -12.72 -6.08
N HIS A 6 -8.21 -13.28 -6.46
CA HIS A 6 -8.49 -13.55 -7.87
C HIS A 6 -8.32 -12.29 -8.74
N PRO A 7 -7.58 -12.38 -9.85
CA PRO A 7 -7.48 -11.27 -10.80
C PRO A 7 -8.86 -10.88 -11.34
N LEU A 8 -9.02 -9.58 -11.59
CA LEU A 8 -10.21 -9.06 -12.25
C LEU A 8 -10.03 -9.05 -13.76
N GLU A 9 -11.11 -9.29 -14.47
CA GLU A 9 -11.18 -9.09 -15.91
C GLU A 9 -11.79 -7.72 -16.23
N GLY A 10 -11.36 -7.13 -17.35
CA GLY A 10 -11.89 -5.87 -17.81
C GLY A 10 -11.15 -4.64 -17.28
N LYS A 11 -11.79 -3.49 -17.42
CA LYS A 11 -11.18 -2.20 -17.11
C LYS A 11 -11.29 -1.87 -15.62
N ILE A 12 -10.18 -1.52 -15.01
CA ILE A 12 -10.13 -0.99 -13.63
C ILE A 12 -10.23 0.54 -13.72
N THR A 13 -11.18 1.11 -13.01
CA THR A 13 -11.43 2.56 -12.96
C THR A 13 -11.30 3.16 -11.57
N ARG A 14 -11.39 2.34 -10.52
CA ARG A 14 -11.30 2.82 -9.13
C ARG A 14 -10.41 1.90 -8.30
N VAL A 15 -9.37 2.49 -7.74
CA VAL A 15 -8.40 1.81 -6.88
C VAL A 15 -8.37 2.52 -5.53
N ALA A 16 -8.41 1.75 -4.45
CA ALA A 16 -8.16 2.23 -3.10
C ALA A 16 -6.77 1.79 -2.63
N VAL A 17 -6.11 2.61 -1.86
CA VAL A 17 -4.78 2.31 -1.32
C VAL A 17 -4.71 2.65 0.17
N CYS A 18 -3.99 1.83 0.93
CA CYS A 18 -3.69 2.08 2.33
C CYS A 18 -2.32 1.52 2.66
N GLY A 19 -1.38 2.39 3.06
CA GLY A 19 -0.05 1.97 3.50
C GLY A 19 -0.11 1.18 4.81
N GLY A 20 0.80 0.24 4.98
CA GLY A 20 0.85 -0.63 6.14
C GLY A 20 -0.29 -1.65 6.17
N SER A 21 -0.72 -2.03 7.37
CA SER A 21 -1.81 -3.00 7.56
C SER A 21 -3.17 -2.35 7.38
N GLY A 22 -3.77 -2.50 6.23
CA GLY A 22 -5.05 -1.90 5.86
C GLY A 22 -6.26 -2.83 5.90
N LYS A 23 -6.15 -3.99 6.53
CA LYS A 23 -7.23 -4.98 6.62
C LYS A 23 -8.56 -4.39 7.09
N GLN A 24 -8.54 -3.55 8.12
CA GLN A 24 -9.73 -2.95 8.70
C GLN A 24 -10.52 -2.05 7.75
N PHE A 25 -9.87 -1.57 6.68
CA PHE A 25 -10.49 -0.66 5.70
C PHE A 25 -11.02 -1.36 4.44
N ILE A 26 -10.97 -2.70 4.40
CA ILE A 26 -11.55 -3.47 3.29
C ILE A 26 -13.04 -3.12 3.09
N PRO A 27 -13.88 -3.07 4.15
CA PRO A 27 -15.28 -2.69 3.99
C PRO A 27 -15.46 -1.25 3.44
N ASP A 28 -14.60 -0.33 3.86
CA ASP A 28 -14.65 1.06 3.36
C ASP A 28 -14.29 1.15 1.87
N ALA A 29 -13.26 0.40 1.44
CA ALA A 29 -12.87 0.33 0.03
C ALA A 29 -14.01 -0.23 -0.83
N LEU A 30 -14.67 -1.29 -0.36
CA LEU A 30 -15.85 -1.88 -1.00
C LEU A 30 -17.01 -0.87 -1.07
N PHE A 31 -17.32 -0.22 0.03
CA PHE A 31 -18.39 0.77 0.10
C PHE A 31 -18.17 1.95 -0.86
N GLN A 32 -16.91 2.36 -1.05
CA GLN A 32 -16.52 3.41 -2.00
C GLN A 32 -16.49 2.92 -3.45
N GLY A 33 -16.81 1.67 -3.71
CA GLY A 33 -16.84 1.09 -5.04
C GLY A 33 -15.46 0.84 -5.66
N ALA A 34 -14.43 0.66 -4.85
CA ALA A 34 -13.12 0.26 -5.35
C ALA A 34 -13.20 -1.13 -5.99
N GLN A 35 -12.52 -1.31 -7.10
CA GLN A 35 -12.35 -2.60 -7.77
C GLN A 35 -11.06 -3.28 -7.32
N VAL A 36 -10.04 -2.50 -7.00
CA VAL A 36 -8.76 -2.98 -6.48
C VAL A 36 -8.45 -2.26 -5.18
N TYR A 37 -8.01 -3.02 -4.18
CA TYR A 37 -7.52 -2.49 -2.93
C TYR A 37 -6.07 -2.92 -2.70
N ILE A 38 -5.16 -1.94 -2.60
CA ILE A 38 -3.72 -2.16 -2.43
C ILE A 38 -3.33 -1.79 -1.00
N THR A 39 -2.73 -2.74 -0.28
CA THR A 39 -2.33 -2.56 1.11
C THR A 39 -1.22 -3.55 1.50
N GLY A 40 -0.93 -3.73 2.78
CA GLY A 40 -0.03 -4.74 3.33
C GLY A 40 -0.67 -5.57 4.43
N ASP A 41 0.01 -6.63 4.84
CA ASP A 41 -0.34 -7.51 5.97
C ASP A 41 -1.74 -8.13 5.88
N ILE A 42 -2.13 -8.59 4.71
CA ILE A 42 -3.38 -9.29 4.51
C ILE A 42 -3.22 -10.76 4.90
N SER A 43 -4.09 -11.25 5.77
CA SER A 43 -4.09 -12.65 6.17
C SER A 43 -4.78 -13.54 5.13
N TYR A 44 -4.48 -14.85 5.17
CA TYR A 44 -5.01 -15.82 4.21
C TYR A 44 -6.53 -15.72 4.01
N HIS A 45 -7.27 -15.63 5.11
CA HIS A 45 -8.73 -15.57 5.04
C HIS A 45 -9.30 -14.28 4.44
N ASP A 46 -8.55 -13.19 4.52
CA ASP A 46 -8.99 -11.89 3.96
C ASP A 46 -8.86 -11.83 2.44
N PHE A 47 -8.12 -12.77 1.82
CA PHE A 47 -8.07 -12.91 0.37
C PHE A 47 -9.32 -13.52 -0.27
N TYR A 48 -10.27 -14.01 0.51
CA TYR A 48 -11.58 -14.40 0.02
C TYR A 48 -12.44 -13.16 -0.26
N ALA A 49 -12.06 -12.45 -1.31
CA ALA A 49 -12.72 -11.23 -1.71
C ALA A 49 -14.05 -11.49 -2.44
N GLU A 50 -14.93 -10.50 -2.40
CA GLU A 50 -16.17 -10.52 -3.16
C GLU A 50 -15.90 -10.50 -4.66
N GLU A 51 -16.85 -10.98 -5.45
CA GLU A 51 -16.79 -10.89 -6.91
C GLU A 51 -16.67 -9.43 -7.36
N GLY A 52 -15.80 -9.16 -8.31
CA GLY A 52 -15.52 -7.80 -8.79
C GLY A 52 -14.62 -6.95 -7.90
N PHE A 53 -14.03 -7.54 -6.85
CA PHE A 53 -13.10 -6.87 -5.95
C PHE A 53 -11.80 -7.67 -5.80
N MET A 54 -10.67 -7.03 -6.03
CA MET A 54 -9.35 -7.64 -5.90
C MET A 54 -8.55 -6.98 -4.79
N ILE A 55 -8.00 -7.77 -3.90
CA ILE A 55 -7.07 -7.32 -2.86
C ILE A 55 -5.64 -7.64 -3.32
N MET A 56 -4.77 -6.64 -3.20
CA MET A 56 -3.34 -6.77 -3.48
C MET A 56 -2.54 -6.43 -2.22
N ASP A 57 -1.82 -7.40 -1.72
CA ASP A 57 -0.86 -7.21 -0.62
C ASP A 57 0.54 -7.05 -1.20
N ILE A 58 1.06 -5.83 -1.13
CA ILE A 58 2.40 -5.47 -1.62
C ILE A 58 3.47 -5.50 -0.53
N GLY A 59 3.09 -5.95 0.68
CA GLY A 59 3.93 -5.97 1.86
C GLY A 59 3.90 -4.65 2.64
N HIS A 60 4.00 -4.75 3.96
CA HIS A 60 3.92 -3.59 4.86
C HIS A 60 4.99 -2.54 4.51
N TYR A 61 6.24 -2.96 4.56
CA TYR A 61 7.38 -2.06 4.31
C TYR A 61 7.27 -1.36 2.95
N PHE A 62 6.98 -2.11 1.88
CA PHE A 62 6.91 -1.55 0.53
C PHE A 62 5.70 -0.64 0.32
N SER A 63 4.61 -0.84 1.05
CA SER A 63 3.44 0.02 0.98
C SER A 63 3.64 1.38 1.66
N GLU A 64 4.62 1.49 2.56
CA GLU A 64 4.92 2.70 3.33
C GLU A 64 6.25 3.36 2.93
N TYR A 65 7.15 2.64 2.30
CA TYR A 65 8.52 3.08 2.00
C TYR A 65 8.58 4.45 1.30
N GLY A 66 7.66 4.76 0.42
CA GLY A 66 7.63 6.02 -0.34
C GLY A 66 7.43 7.27 0.52
N ILE A 67 7.00 7.13 1.79
CA ILE A 67 6.78 8.27 2.69
C ILE A 67 8.08 9.03 2.99
N VAL A 68 9.22 8.36 2.98
CA VAL A 68 10.54 8.98 3.22
C VAL A 68 10.83 10.05 2.17
N ASP A 69 10.62 9.73 0.90
CA ASP A 69 10.84 10.67 -0.20
C ASP A 69 9.81 11.79 -0.19
N LEU A 70 8.56 11.49 0.12
CA LEU A 70 7.49 12.49 0.23
C LEU A 70 7.79 13.49 1.34
N PHE A 71 8.17 13.05 2.53
CA PHE A 71 8.52 13.93 3.65
C PHE A 71 9.76 14.75 3.34
N ALA A 72 10.79 14.16 2.74
CA ALA A 72 11.98 14.90 2.33
C ALA A 72 11.64 16.02 1.36
N LYS A 73 10.75 15.77 0.40
CA LYS A 73 10.27 16.77 -0.56
C LYS A 73 9.51 17.90 0.15
N ILE A 74 8.53 17.58 0.99
CA ILE A 74 7.71 18.57 1.71
C ILE A 74 8.60 19.43 2.62
N LEU A 75 9.51 18.84 3.36
CA LEU A 75 10.40 19.54 4.28
C LEU A 75 11.37 20.47 3.50
N SER A 76 11.94 19.99 2.39
CA SER A 76 12.85 20.81 1.57
C SER A 76 12.15 22.00 0.93
N GLU A 77 10.89 21.84 0.52
CA GLU A 77 10.10 22.93 -0.07
C GLU A 77 9.67 23.98 0.98
N ASN A 78 9.34 23.56 2.20
CA ASN A 78 8.85 24.45 3.25
C ASN A 78 9.98 25.04 4.12
N PHE A 79 11.12 24.36 4.19
CA PHE A 79 12.29 24.78 4.98
C PHE A 79 13.56 24.76 4.12
N PRO A 80 13.68 25.66 3.13
CA PRO A 80 14.78 25.61 2.15
C PRO A 80 16.16 25.89 2.76
N ASN A 81 16.22 26.44 3.98
CA ASN A 81 17.47 26.74 4.69
C ASN A 81 17.96 25.57 5.57
N PHE A 82 17.20 24.46 5.66
CA PHE A 82 17.61 23.28 6.40
C PHE A 82 18.14 22.20 5.47
N ALA A 83 19.15 21.47 5.93
CA ALA A 83 19.58 20.25 5.28
C ALA A 83 18.60 19.13 5.64
N VAL A 84 17.95 18.55 4.65
CA VAL A 84 17.06 17.40 4.81
C VAL A 84 17.81 16.16 4.38
N LEU A 85 18.06 15.25 5.32
CA LEU A 85 18.82 14.02 5.08
C LEU A 85 17.90 12.81 5.22
N LYS A 86 17.98 11.92 4.24
CA LYS A 86 17.28 10.63 4.26
C LYS A 86 18.22 9.53 4.76
N SER A 87 17.75 8.70 5.70
CA SER A 87 18.48 7.50 6.08
C SER A 87 18.56 6.54 4.88
N LYS A 88 19.75 5.99 4.64
CA LYS A 88 19.98 4.97 3.61
C LYS A 88 19.92 3.55 4.16
N LYS A 89 19.68 3.40 5.46
CA LYS A 89 19.60 2.09 6.10
C LYS A 89 18.30 1.40 5.72
N ASN A 90 18.41 0.22 5.14
CA ASN A 90 17.26 -0.66 4.98
C ASN A 90 16.96 -1.30 6.34
N ASN A 91 15.80 -1.03 6.89
CA ASN A 91 15.33 -1.56 8.16
C ASN A 91 14.12 -2.50 8.01
N ASN A 92 13.86 -2.99 6.79
CA ASN A 92 12.84 -4.02 6.58
C ASN A 92 13.27 -5.31 7.31
N PRO A 93 12.48 -5.80 8.28
CA PRO A 93 12.82 -7.02 9.01
C PRO A 93 12.53 -8.30 8.23
N ILE A 94 11.87 -8.19 7.07
CA ILE A 94 11.42 -9.33 6.27
C ILE A 94 12.38 -9.56 5.11
N TYR A 95 12.82 -10.80 4.98
CA TYR A 95 13.61 -11.26 3.85
C TYR A 95 12.74 -12.14 2.95
N TYR A 96 12.86 -11.93 1.64
CA TYR A 96 12.13 -12.69 0.63
C TYR A 96 13.11 -13.61 -0.12
N TYR A 97 12.77 -14.88 -0.21
CA TYR A 97 13.60 -15.92 -0.84
C TYR A 97 12.93 -16.47 -2.10
#